data_3a779a50ab248dbb334c16adbe5b1d1c
#
_entry.id   3a779a50ab248dbb334c16adbe5b1d1c
#
_cell.length_a   1.000
_cell.length_b   1.000
_cell.length_c   1.000
_cell.angle_alpha   90.00
_cell.angle_beta   90.00
_cell.angle_gamma   90.00
#
_symmetry.space_group_name_H-M   'P 1'
#
loop_
_entity.id
_entity.type
_entity.pdbx_description
1 polymer ?
#
loop_
_entity_poly.entity_id
_entity_poly.type
_entity_poly.pdbx_seq_one_letter_code
_entity_poly.pdbx_strand_id
1 'polypeptide(L)'
;MKGMRKTSDAGLGPLIPAVLAPPEVMTQAPQGFIPPPLNPTGARLDTQELAPGVYGLLSSKLPVDNSGFVVGAHGVLVIDAHINGAMAGRIQTAVRQVTNKPILYVVNTNYHGDHTFGNYAFPAETLIVAQQKTAEGMRDIERQKRFLLPAVDNDPTVFGDVQLRLPDVVLDEYLELDLGGRVVELYHFGHGNTPGDTVVYVPEARVAWTGNLIGGEGTIPLLIEGGAGAYLETVAKFTHTLEVGTLVPGHGVLASGAMLGRYLPYLSELIEAVRRAVRAGQNLEEALAATPLGQAYTQSSAGTDSPFAAQFVAFAAGIHRWNVWRTYQGMKGEPT
;
A
#
# COMPACT_ATOMS: atom_id res chain seq x y z
N MET A 1 -4.40 17.35 -20.02
CA MET A 1 -4.52 17.06 -18.58
C MET A 1 -5.99 17.03 -18.18
N LYS A 2 -6.60 15.84 -18.10
CA LYS A 2 -7.96 15.66 -17.55
C LYS A 2 -7.81 15.17 -16.10
N GLY A 3 -8.48 15.83 -15.15
CA GLY A 3 -8.62 15.33 -13.78
C GLY A 3 -7.70 15.94 -12.71
N MET A 4 -7.02 17.03 -12.99
CA MET A 4 -6.14 17.67 -12.02
C MET A 4 -6.88 18.77 -11.23
N ARG A 5 -7.02 18.60 -9.92
CA ARG A 5 -7.51 19.66 -9.01
C ARG A 5 -6.37 20.08 -8.07
N LYS A 6 -6.06 21.38 -8.05
CA LYS A 6 -5.19 21.94 -7.01
C LYS A 6 -5.98 22.05 -5.71
N THR A 7 -5.45 21.54 -4.62
CA THR A 7 -6.05 21.70 -3.30
C THR A 7 -5.67 23.04 -2.71
N SER A 8 -6.67 23.89 -2.42
CA SER A 8 -6.60 24.85 -1.33
C SER A 8 -7.31 24.22 -0.12
N ASP A 9 -6.92 24.50 1.09
CA ASP A 9 -7.55 23.98 2.33
C ASP A 9 -9.08 24.06 2.37
N ALA A 10 -9.68 24.89 1.52
CA ALA A 10 -11.12 25.11 1.39
C ALA A 10 -11.82 24.11 0.43
N GLY A 11 -11.13 23.19 -0.24
CA GLY A 11 -11.64 22.42 -1.36
C GLY A 11 -11.89 20.93 -1.13
N LEU A 12 -11.43 20.38 -0.02
CA LEU A 12 -11.74 19.00 0.36
C LEU A 12 -13.01 19.05 1.22
N GLY A 13 -14.08 18.46 0.71
CA GLY A 13 -15.38 18.40 1.36
C GLY A 13 -15.37 17.87 2.79
N PRO A 14 -16.52 17.78 3.48
CA PRO A 14 -16.57 17.28 4.84
C PRO A 14 -15.93 15.90 4.93
N LEU A 15 -15.14 15.70 5.98
CA LEU A 15 -14.53 14.40 6.32
C LEU A 15 -15.55 13.29 6.13
N ILE A 16 -15.19 12.24 5.44
CA ILE A 16 -16.03 11.05 5.31
C ILE A 16 -16.46 10.64 6.72
N PRO A 17 -17.77 10.41 6.96
CA PRO A 17 -18.22 9.86 8.24
C PRO A 17 -17.48 8.57 8.49
N ALA A 18 -17.00 8.41 9.70
CA ALA A 18 -16.09 7.37 10.14
C ALA A 18 -16.41 5.99 9.56
N VAL A 19 -15.71 5.62 8.53
CA VAL A 19 -15.27 4.24 8.36
C VAL A 19 -14.57 3.89 9.68
N LEU A 20 -14.81 2.71 10.25
CA LEU A 20 -14.23 2.32 11.53
C LEU A 20 -12.78 2.76 11.58
N ALA A 21 -12.44 3.58 12.56
CA ALA A 21 -11.07 4.06 12.69
C ALA A 21 -10.14 2.85 12.73
N PRO A 22 -9.04 2.79 11.98
CA PRO A 22 -8.14 1.66 11.99
C PRO A 22 -7.76 1.13 13.38
N PRO A 23 -7.54 1.96 14.43
CA PRO A 23 -7.32 1.49 15.78
C PRO A 23 -8.49 0.70 16.36
N GLU A 24 -9.73 1.07 16.08
CA GLU A 24 -10.92 0.37 16.57
C GLU A 24 -11.11 -0.97 15.85
N VAL A 25 -10.82 -1.01 14.56
CA VAL A 25 -10.76 -2.26 13.79
C VAL A 25 -9.69 -3.19 14.35
N MET A 26 -8.49 -2.67 14.66
CA MET A 26 -7.39 -3.47 15.23
C MET A 26 -7.74 -4.07 16.58
N THR A 27 -8.52 -3.40 17.45
CA THR A 27 -8.97 -3.94 18.73
C THR A 27 -9.96 -5.10 18.58
N GLN A 28 -10.59 -5.23 17.41
CA GLN A 28 -11.54 -6.30 17.09
C GLN A 28 -10.89 -7.43 16.28
N ALA A 29 -9.60 -7.36 16.03
CA ALA A 29 -8.87 -8.35 15.23
C ALA A 29 -9.03 -9.76 15.81
N PRO A 30 -9.18 -10.80 14.96
CA PRO A 30 -9.18 -12.17 15.39
C PRO A 30 -7.90 -12.51 16.14
N GLN A 31 -7.98 -13.42 17.12
CA GLN A 31 -6.78 -13.91 17.79
C GLN A 31 -5.75 -14.44 16.80
N GLY A 32 -4.48 -14.09 17.03
CA GLY A 32 -3.36 -14.49 16.18
C GLY A 32 -3.06 -13.53 15.02
N PHE A 33 -3.81 -12.44 14.86
CA PHE A 33 -3.37 -11.37 13.97
C PHE A 33 -2.21 -10.60 14.61
N ILE A 34 -1.09 -10.55 13.92
CA ILE A 34 0.10 -9.80 14.33
C ILE A 34 0.31 -8.70 13.29
N PRO A 35 0.34 -7.41 13.69
CA PRO A 35 0.68 -6.32 12.78
C PRO A 35 2.05 -6.56 12.14
N PRO A 36 2.23 -6.22 10.85
CA PRO A 36 3.56 -6.32 10.23
C PRO A 36 4.56 -5.46 11.00
N PRO A 37 5.80 -5.96 11.26
CA PRO A 37 6.82 -5.19 11.97
C PRO A 37 7.43 -4.13 11.03
N LEU A 38 6.98 -2.87 11.14
CA LEU A 38 7.35 -1.75 10.28
C LEU A 38 8.38 -0.79 10.88
N ASN A 39 8.97 -1.12 12.04
CA ASN A 39 9.98 -0.29 12.65
C ASN A 39 11.24 -0.18 11.75
N PRO A 40 11.56 1.01 11.20
CA PRO A 40 12.63 1.20 10.23
C PRO A 40 14.03 1.26 10.84
N THR A 41 14.15 1.10 12.16
CA THR A 41 15.45 1.14 12.84
C THR A 41 16.37 0.08 12.28
N GLY A 42 17.53 0.51 11.78
CA GLY A 42 18.52 -0.35 11.12
C GLY A 42 18.21 -0.70 9.66
N ALA A 43 17.04 -0.35 9.12
CA ALA A 43 16.74 -0.58 7.72
C ALA A 43 17.58 0.33 6.82
N ARG A 44 18.02 -0.18 5.67
CA ARG A 44 18.55 0.59 4.54
C ARG A 44 17.55 0.52 3.39
N LEU A 45 17.64 1.48 2.48
CA LEU A 45 16.97 1.44 1.19
C LEU A 45 18.03 1.16 0.12
N ASP A 46 18.04 -0.05 -0.39
CA ASP A 46 18.96 -0.48 -1.43
C ASP A 46 18.40 -0.06 -2.79
N THR A 47 19.16 0.73 -3.54
CA THR A 47 18.76 1.27 -4.84
C THR A 47 18.97 0.21 -5.92
N GLN A 48 17.91 -0.15 -6.62
CA GLN A 48 17.95 -1.08 -7.76
C GLN A 48 17.38 -0.41 -9.01
N GLU A 49 18.16 -0.32 -10.07
CA GLU A 49 17.66 0.11 -11.37
C GLU A 49 16.83 -1.02 -12.01
N LEU A 50 15.55 -0.77 -12.22
CA LEU A 50 14.58 -1.73 -12.78
C LEU A 50 14.47 -1.61 -14.30
N ALA A 51 14.69 -0.40 -14.80
CA ALA A 51 14.84 -0.04 -16.22
C ALA A 51 15.61 1.28 -16.29
N PRO A 52 16.16 1.69 -17.44
CA PRO A 52 16.92 2.93 -17.54
C PRO A 52 16.16 4.12 -16.94
N GLY A 53 16.70 4.71 -15.84
CA GLY A 53 16.11 5.84 -15.13
C GLY A 53 14.88 5.51 -14.27
N VAL A 54 14.57 4.25 -14.01
CA VAL A 54 13.46 3.77 -13.18
C VAL A 54 14.03 2.93 -12.03
N TYR A 55 13.86 3.38 -10.80
CA TYR A 55 14.56 2.83 -9.64
C TYR A 55 13.60 2.39 -8.53
N GLY A 56 13.74 1.15 -8.08
CA GLY A 56 13.18 0.69 -6.81
C GLY A 56 14.13 1.02 -5.66
N LEU A 57 13.59 1.45 -4.54
CA LEU A 57 14.28 1.61 -3.26
C LEU A 57 13.77 0.52 -2.33
N LEU A 58 14.53 -0.57 -2.24
CA LEU A 58 14.08 -1.78 -1.56
C LEU A 58 14.61 -1.82 -0.13
N SER A 59 13.70 -2.06 0.81
CA SER A 59 14.09 -2.17 2.21
C SER A 59 14.93 -3.41 2.47
N SER A 60 16.05 -3.22 3.15
CA SER A 60 16.90 -4.33 3.62
C SER A 60 16.31 -5.10 4.80
N LYS A 61 15.17 -4.64 5.35
CA LYS A 61 14.48 -5.21 6.50
C LYS A 61 13.01 -5.43 6.16
N LEU A 62 12.63 -6.66 5.85
CA LEU A 62 11.25 -7.01 5.55
C LEU A 62 10.39 -7.07 6.84
N PRO A 63 9.17 -6.60 6.82
CA PRO A 63 8.42 -5.98 5.73
C PRO A 63 8.41 -4.44 5.76
N VAL A 64 9.46 -3.79 6.29
CA VAL A 64 9.58 -2.32 6.25
C VAL A 64 9.47 -1.84 4.82
N ASP A 65 8.90 -0.65 4.64
CA ASP A 65 8.46 -0.11 3.36
C ASP A 65 9.55 0.00 2.30
N ASN A 66 9.13 -0.25 1.08
CA ASN A 66 9.84 0.13 -0.13
C ASN A 66 9.38 1.52 -0.59
N SER A 67 10.15 2.09 -1.49
CA SER A 67 9.87 3.33 -2.19
C SER A 67 10.40 3.20 -3.62
N GLY A 68 10.47 4.29 -4.34
CA GLY A 68 11.10 4.31 -5.66
C GLY A 68 11.18 5.71 -6.23
N PHE A 69 11.85 5.84 -7.37
CA PHE A 69 11.85 7.09 -8.10
C PHE A 69 12.07 6.89 -9.60
N VAL A 70 11.56 7.85 -10.35
CA VAL A 70 11.66 7.89 -11.81
C VAL A 70 12.33 9.17 -12.24
N VAL A 71 13.37 9.07 -13.09
CA VAL A 71 14.16 10.20 -13.59
C VAL A 71 13.78 10.52 -15.02
N GLY A 72 13.28 11.73 -15.26
CA GLY A 72 13.05 12.29 -16.60
C GLY A 72 14.03 13.41 -16.92
N ALA A 73 13.85 14.10 -18.08
CA ALA A 73 14.72 15.20 -18.46
C ALA A 73 14.56 16.42 -17.55
N HIS A 74 13.36 16.71 -17.07
CA HIS A 74 13.04 17.91 -16.28
C HIS A 74 13.25 17.72 -14.78
N GLY A 75 13.20 16.48 -14.26
CA GLY A 75 13.32 16.22 -12.83
C GLY A 75 12.98 14.79 -12.46
N VAL A 76 12.69 14.60 -11.18
CA VAL A 76 12.45 13.29 -10.56
C VAL A 76 11.05 13.26 -9.96
N LEU A 77 10.39 12.12 -10.10
CA LEU A 77 9.19 11.75 -9.35
C LEU A 77 9.59 10.66 -8.36
N VAL A 78 9.26 10.85 -7.08
CA VAL A 78 9.43 9.87 -5.99
C VAL A 78 8.08 9.19 -5.72
N ILE A 79 8.10 7.91 -5.39
CA ILE A 79 6.94 7.12 -5.01
C ILE A 79 7.05 6.79 -3.53
N ASP A 80 6.08 7.26 -2.74
CA ASP A 80 6.01 7.18 -1.28
C ASP A 80 7.17 7.85 -0.53
N ALA A 81 6.84 8.48 0.59
CA ALA A 81 7.74 9.28 1.41
C ALA A 81 8.27 8.54 2.65
N HIS A 82 7.79 7.32 2.89
CA HIS A 82 8.11 6.52 4.06
C HIS A 82 7.58 7.08 5.40
N ILE A 83 7.89 6.38 6.51
CA ILE A 83 7.29 6.54 7.84
C ILE A 83 7.78 7.77 8.64
N ASN A 84 8.88 8.41 8.24
CA ASN A 84 9.42 9.58 8.94
C ASN A 84 10.43 10.36 8.08
N GLY A 85 10.83 11.54 8.58
CA GLY A 85 11.79 12.40 7.87
C GLY A 85 13.18 11.80 7.70
N ALA A 86 13.63 10.94 8.59
CA ALA A 86 14.92 10.27 8.44
C ALA A 86 14.94 9.32 7.24
N MET A 87 13.87 8.56 7.05
CA MET A 87 13.71 7.68 5.89
C MET A 87 13.49 8.47 4.60
N ALA A 88 12.70 9.54 4.62
CA ALA A 88 12.57 10.46 3.49
C ALA A 88 13.93 11.07 3.09
N GLY A 89 14.78 11.40 4.06
CA GLY A 89 16.17 11.85 3.83
C GLY A 89 17.03 10.79 3.12
N ARG A 90 16.82 9.51 3.40
CA ARG A 90 17.49 8.40 2.68
C ARG A 90 17.02 8.30 1.24
N ILE A 91 15.72 8.44 0.98
CA ILE A 91 15.15 8.49 -0.37
C ILE A 91 15.81 9.64 -1.16
N GLN A 92 15.83 10.85 -0.60
CA GLN A 92 16.47 12.01 -1.22
C GLN A 92 17.97 11.79 -1.47
N THR A 93 18.65 11.09 -0.56
CA THR A 93 20.06 10.72 -0.73
C THR A 93 20.26 9.76 -1.89
N ALA A 94 19.41 8.72 -2.00
CA ALA A 94 19.44 7.78 -3.12
C ALA A 94 19.21 8.49 -4.47
N VAL A 95 18.25 9.41 -4.53
CA VAL A 95 18.03 10.25 -5.74
C VAL A 95 19.30 11.04 -6.10
N ARG A 96 19.90 11.71 -5.12
CA ARG A 96 21.12 12.51 -5.36
C ARG A 96 22.34 11.69 -5.78
N GLN A 97 22.41 10.42 -5.43
CA GLN A 97 23.46 9.50 -5.90
C GLN A 97 23.31 9.17 -7.39
N VAL A 98 22.10 9.27 -7.93
CA VAL A 98 21.80 8.98 -9.35
C VAL A 98 21.77 10.25 -10.19
N THR A 99 21.23 11.37 -9.67
CA THR A 99 21.03 12.59 -10.43
C THR A 99 21.02 13.83 -9.55
N ASN A 100 21.44 14.97 -10.13
CA ASN A 100 21.32 16.30 -9.49
C ASN A 100 20.04 17.04 -9.86
N LYS A 101 19.13 16.40 -10.62
CA LYS A 101 17.85 17.00 -11.01
C LYS A 101 16.94 17.22 -9.81
N PRO A 102 16.06 18.24 -9.84
CA PRO A 102 15.14 18.50 -8.75
C PRO A 102 14.10 17.37 -8.61
N ILE A 103 13.68 17.10 -7.38
CA ILE A 103 12.49 16.26 -7.13
C ILE A 103 11.27 17.15 -7.35
N LEU A 104 10.51 16.86 -8.41
CA LEU A 104 9.33 17.63 -8.80
C LEU A 104 8.09 17.15 -8.06
N TYR A 105 7.98 15.82 -7.88
CA TYR A 105 6.79 15.18 -7.33
C TYR A 105 7.15 14.12 -6.29
N VAL A 106 6.30 14.02 -5.26
CA VAL A 106 6.16 12.81 -4.43
C VAL A 106 4.73 12.32 -4.61
N VAL A 107 4.56 11.09 -5.07
CA VAL A 107 3.25 10.45 -5.20
C VAL A 107 3.04 9.51 -4.03
N ASN A 108 1.95 9.69 -3.27
CA ASN A 108 1.58 8.76 -2.22
C ASN A 108 0.60 7.70 -2.77
N THR A 109 0.97 6.43 -2.62
CA THR A 109 0.18 5.30 -3.11
C THR A 109 -1.07 5.04 -2.28
N ASN A 110 -1.05 5.37 -0.99
CA ASN A 110 -2.17 5.34 -0.06
C ASN A 110 -1.93 6.32 1.09
N TYR A 111 -2.85 6.40 2.08
CA TYR A 111 -2.78 7.39 3.15
C TYR A 111 -2.08 6.90 4.43
N HIS A 112 -1.68 5.63 4.52
CA HIS A 112 -1.02 5.15 5.74
C HIS A 112 0.26 5.94 6.01
N GLY A 113 0.57 6.13 7.28
CA GLY A 113 1.69 6.99 7.68
C GLY A 113 3.06 6.46 7.27
N ASP A 114 3.20 5.16 7.10
CA ASP A 114 4.41 4.52 6.58
C ASP A 114 4.69 4.86 5.11
N HIS A 115 3.69 5.35 4.36
CA HIS A 115 3.85 5.88 2.99
C HIS A 115 3.91 7.42 2.94
N THR A 116 3.36 8.12 3.96
CA THR A 116 3.07 9.56 3.85
C THR A 116 3.77 10.45 4.87
N PHE A 117 4.17 9.90 6.02
CA PHE A 117 4.71 10.71 7.12
C PHE A 117 6.01 11.43 6.78
N GLY A 118 6.78 10.95 5.80
CA GLY A 118 7.97 11.63 5.31
C GLY A 118 7.72 12.82 4.37
N ASN A 119 6.48 13.08 3.95
CA ASN A 119 6.16 14.15 2.99
C ASN A 119 6.73 15.52 3.41
N TYR A 120 6.66 15.86 4.69
CA TYR A 120 7.12 17.16 5.21
C TYR A 120 8.62 17.38 5.04
N ALA A 121 9.41 16.33 4.88
CA ALA A 121 10.86 16.42 4.75
C ALA A 121 11.33 16.72 3.32
N PHE A 122 10.44 16.71 2.33
CA PHE A 122 10.76 17.12 0.97
C PHE A 122 10.71 18.66 0.83
N PRO A 123 11.48 19.24 -0.10
CA PRO A 123 11.47 20.69 -0.36
C PRO A 123 10.06 21.24 -0.59
N ALA A 124 9.84 22.51 -0.27
CA ALA A 124 8.53 23.14 -0.42
C ALA A 124 8.07 23.21 -1.89
N GLU A 125 9.02 23.25 -2.82
CA GLU A 125 8.77 23.28 -4.27
C GLU A 125 8.36 21.91 -4.84
N THR A 126 8.62 20.82 -4.10
CA THR A 126 8.19 19.48 -4.49
C THR A 126 6.68 19.36 -4.29
N LEU A 127 5.94 19.00 -5.33
CA LEU A 127 4.51 18.81 -5.25
C LEU A 127 4.17 17.41 -4.72
N ILE A 128 3.36 17.36 -3.67
CA ILE A 128 2.80 16.11 -3.17
C ILE A 128 1.55 15.78 -3.99
N VAL A 129 1.47 14.56 -4.51
CA VAL A 129 0.36 14.09 -5.35
C VAL A 129 -0.28 12.87 -4.68
N ALA A 130 -1.61 12.83 -4.58
CA ALA A 130 -2.33 11.68 -4.07
C ALA A 130 -3.74 11.58 -4.65
N GLN A 131 -4.35 10.41 -4.52
CA GLN A 131 -5.76 10.23 -4.82
C GLN A 131 -6.63 10.96 -3.78
N GLN A 132 -7.85 11.38 -4.16
CA GLN A 132 -8.73 12.18 -3.31
C GLN A 132 -8.96 11.52 -1.94
N LYS A 133 -9.26 10.22 -1.89
CA LYS A 133 -9.50 9.50 -0.62
C LYS A 133 -8.23 9.34 0.22
N THR A 134 -7.09 9.20 -0.43
CA THR A 134 -5.78 9.26 0.23
C THR A 134 -5.57 10.63 0.87
N ALA A 135 -5.81 11.73 0.14
CA ALA A 135 -5.70 13.09 0.67
C ALA A 135 -6.65 13.34 1.86
N GLU A 136 -7.86 12.78 1.82
CA GLU A 136 -8.83 12.85 2.93
C GLU A 136 -8.31 12.07 4.15
N GLY A 137 -7.83 10.83 3.96
CA GLY A 137 -7.32 9.95 5.03
C GLY A 137 -6.06 10.48 5.73
N MET A 138 -5.22 11.24 5.02
CA MET A 138 -4.01 11.86 5.59
C MET A 138 -4.30 12.96 6.63
N ARG A 139 -5.50 13.53 6.66
CA ARG A 139 -5.82 14.67 7.53
C ARG A 139 -5.72 14.37 9.03
N ASP A 140 -6.00 13.12 9.43
CA ASP A 140 -5.92 12.70 10.82
C ASP A 140 -4.61 11.95 11.10
N ILE A 141 -3.53 12.72 11.22
CA ILE A 141 -2.18 12.19 11.48
C ILE A 141 -2.10 11.44 12.81
N GLU A 142 -2.83 11.85 13.83
CA GLU A 142 -2.82 11.20 15.14
C GLU A 142 -3.54 9.84 15.09
N ARG A 143 -4.58 9.72 14.28
CA ARG A 143 -5.22 8.43 14.00
C ARG A 143 -4.23 7.47 13.31
N GLN A 144 -3.49 7.96 12.33
CA GLN A 144 -2.48 7.16 11.63
C GLN A 144 -1.33 6.74 12.54
N LYS A 145 -0.85 7.61 13.42
CA LYS A 145 0.15 7.25 14.44
C LYS A 145 -0.36 6.15 15.37
N ARG A 146 -1.61 6.26 15.86
CA ARG A 146 -2.21 5.21 16.71
C ARG A 146 -2.35 3.87 15.95
N PHE A 147 -2.71 3.91 14.68
CA PHE A 147 -2.81 2.72 13.84
C PHE A 147 -1.45 2.02 13.67
N LEU A 148 -0.40 2.78 13.40
CA LEU A 148 0.93 2.24 13.17
C LEU A 148 1.70 1.89 14.45
N LEU A 149 1.30 2.41 15.60
CA LEU A 149 2.04 2.23 16.84
C LEU A 149 2.35 0.75 17.17
N PRO A 150 1.41 -0.20 17.06
CA PRO A 150 1.72 -1.61 17.28
C PRO A 150 2.72 -2.19 16.25
N ALA A 151 2.73 -1.67 15.02
CA ALA A 151 3.62 -2.10 13.95
C ALA A 151 5.07 -1.58 14.13
N VAL A 152 5.28 -0.58 14.99
CA VAL A 152 6.60 -0.02 15.31
C VAL A 152 7.04 -0.35 16.74
N ASP A 153 6.72 -1.55 17.22
CA ASP A 153 7.10 -2.05 18.53
C ASP A 153 6.53 -1.22 19.71
N ASN A 154 5.43 -0.50 19.51
CA ASN A 154 4.86 0.50 20.41
C ASN A 154 5.85 1.63 20.78
N ASP A 155 6.82 1.91 19.94
CA ASP A 155 7.77 3.00 20.10
C ASP A 155 7.34 4.25 19.32
N PRO A 156 6.70 5.26 19.96
CA PRO A 156 6.26 6.46 19.28
C PRO A 156 7.42 7.33 18.80
N THR A 157 8.66 7.10 19.27
CA THR A 157 9.84 7.87 18.84
C THR A 157 10.20 7.59 17.38
N VAL A 158 9.73 6.46 16.82
CA VAL A 158 9.89 6.12 15.41
C VAL A 158 9.29 7.19 14.49
N PHE A 159 8.19 7.83 14.92
CA PHE A 159 7.57 8.89 14.12
C PHE A 159 8.37 10.20 14.12
N GLY A 160 9.22 10.42 15.15
CA GLY A 160 10.05 11.60 15.26
C GLY A 160 9.21 12.89 15.35
N ASP A 161 9.62 13.88 14.54
CA ASP A 161 8.99 15.21 14.41
C ASP A 161 7.98 15.32 13.27
N VAL A 162 7.34 14.21 12.92
CA VAL A 162 6.38 14.13 11.79
C VAL A 162 5.35 15.26 11.84
N GLN A 163 5.27 15.99 10.74
CA GLN A 163 4.33 17.08 10.52
C GLN A 163 3.39 16.75 9.36
N LEU A 164 2.15 17.18 9.49
CA LEU A 164 1.17 16.99 8.42
C LEU A 164 1.56 17.83 7.20
N ARG A 165 1.76 17.17 6.07
CA ARG A 165 1.88 17.80 4.75
C ARG A 165 0.91 17.12 3.79
N LEU A 166 -0.16 17.83 3.49
CA LEU A 166 -1.22 17.37 2.59
C LEU A 166 -0.80 17.46 1.12
N PRO A 167 -1.46 16.72 0.22
CA PRO A 167 -1.20 16.81 -1.21
C PRO A 167 -1.51 18.19 -1.79
N ASP A 168 -0.61 18.66 -2.65
CA ASP A 168 -0.77 19.88 -3.46
C ASP A 168 -1.63 19.61 -4.70
N VAL A 169 -1.60 18.36 -5.18
CA VAL A 169 -2.34 17.90 -6.36
C VAL A 169 -3.12 16.65 -6.00
N VAL A 170 -4.40 16.64 -6.35
CA VAL A 170 -5.29 15.52 -6.09
C VAL A 170 -5.80 14.96 -7.42
N LEU A 171 -5.72 13.62 -7.57
CA LEU A 171 -6.32 12.91 -8.70
C LEU A 171 -7.62 12.21 -8.27
N ASP A 172 -8.50 11.97 -9.24
CA ASP A 172 -9.69 11.15 -9.08
C ASP A 172 -9.40 9.70 -9.47
N GLU A 173 -9.42 9.39 -10.76
CA GLU A 173 -9.19 8.03 -11.27
C GLU A 173 -7.86 7.90 -12.02
N TYR A 174 -7.42 8.97 -12.70
CA TYR A 174 -6.24 8.95 -13.56
C TYR A 174 -5.54 10.31 -13.61
N LEU A 175 -4.21 10.25 -13.62
CA LEU A 175 -3.36 11.41 -13.87
C LEU A 175 -2.09 10.96 -14.59
N GLU A 176 -1.70 11.70 -15.61
CA GLU A 176 -0.43 11.55 -16.33
C GLU A 176 0.53 12.68 -15.95
N LEU A 177 1.78 12.32 -15.64
CA LEU A 177 2.85 13.26 -15.34
C LEU A 177 4.01 13.03 -16.32
N ASP A 178 4.31 14.04 -17.15
CA ASP A 178 5.46 14.04 -18.04
C ASP A 178 6.66 14.70 -17.36
N LEU A 179 7.72 13.92 -17.16
CA LEU A 179 8.98 14.34 -16.55
C LEU A 179 10.00 14.87 -17.58
N GLY A 180 9.54 15.24 -18.76
CA GLY A 180 10.37 15.66 -19.91
C GLY A 180 10.71 14.46 -20.80
N GLY A 181 9.69 13.96 -21.51
CA GLY A 181 9.79 12.82 -22.40
C GLY A 181 9.74 11.45 -21.71
N ARG A 182 9.49 11.45 -20.40
CA ARG A 182 9.20 10.24 -19.61
C ARG A 182 7.87 10.40 -18.92
N VAL A 183 6.93 9.58 -19.31
CA VAL A 183 5.58 9.58 -18.77
C VAL A 183 5.48 8.63 -17.58
N VAL A 184 4.84 9.11 -16.51
CA VAL A 184 4.41 8.31 -15.37
C VAL A 184 2.90 8.44 -15.24
N GLU A 185 2.22 7.32 -15.23
CA GLU A 185 0.76 7.23 -15.13
C GLU A 185 0.34 6.83 -13.72
N LEU A 186 -0.63 7.52 -13.17
CA LEU A 186 -1.21 7.26 -11.86
C LEU A 186 -2.64 6.77 -12.06
N TYR A 187 -2.96 5.60 -11.50
CA TYR A 187 -4.28 4.98 -11.62
C TYR A 187 -4.89 4.71 -10.25
N HIS A 188 -6.14 5.10 -10.09
CA HIS A 188 -7.01 4.62 -9.04
C HIS A 188 -8.06 3.70 -9.65
N PHE A 189 -7.92 2.38 -9.42
CA PHE A 189 -8.84 1.39 -9.98
C PHE A 189 -10.07 1.14 -9.12
N GLY A 190 -10.07 1.65 -7.90
CA GLY A 190 -11.13 1.48 -6.91
C GLY A 190 -10.57 1.14 -5.53
N HIS A 191 -11.45 0.73 -4.64
CA HIS A 191 -11.12 0.40 -3.26
C HIS A 191 -10.35 -0.93 -3.18
N GLY A 192 -9.21 -0.94 -2.52
CA GLY A 192 -8.38 -2.11 -2.29
C GLY A 192 -8.03 -2.28 -0.82
N ASN A 193 -6.78 -2.05 -0.45
CA ASN A 193 -6.32 -2.01 0.94
C ASN A 193 -6.88 -0.78 1.67
N THR A 194 -6.93 0.36 0.95
CA THR A 194 -7.55 1.62 1.37
C THR A 194 -8.54 2.13 0.30
N PRO A 195 -9.42 3.10 0.64
CA PRO A 195 -10.31 3.71 -0.35
C PRO A 195 -9.63 4.49 -1.47
N GLY A 196 -8.34 4.84 -1.31
CA GLY A 196 -7.61 5.72 -2.22
C GLY A 196 -6.34 5.12 -2.80
N ASP A 197 -6.23 3.78 -2.83
CA ASP A 197 -5.04 3.12 -3.37
C ASP A 197 -4.74 3.58 -4.79
N THR A 198 -3.48 3.93 -5.03
CA THR A 198 -2.98 4.42 -6.31
C THR A 198 -1.86 3.53 -6.83
N VAL A 199 -1.98 3.09 -8.06
CA VAL A 199 -0.90 2.43 -8.81
C VAL A 199 -0.13 3.48 -9.58
N VAL A 200 1.19 3.51 -9.39
CA VAL A 200 2.11 4.37 -10.14
C VAL A 200 2.78 3.52 -11.21
N TYR A 201 2.55 3.82 -12.47
CA TYR A 201 2.99 2.99 -13.59
C TYR A 201 3.89 3.74 -14.55
N VAL A 202 4.97 3.10 -14.98
CA VAL A 202 5.87 3.59 -16.04
C VAL A 202 5.68 2.69 -17.26
N PRO A 203 4.90 3.13 -18.26
CA PRO A 203 4.49 2.29 -19.39
C PRO A 203 5.65 1.71 -20.18
N GLU A 204 6.64 2.53 -20.53
CA GLU A 204 7.80 2.13 -21.32
C GLU A 204 8.68 1.07 -20.62
N ALA A 205 8.67 1.06 -19.27
CA ALA A 205 9.41 0.11 -18.45
C ALA A 205 8.56 -1.08 -18.01
N ARG A 206 7.22 -1.00 -18.12
CA ARG A 206 6.27 -1.96 -17.58
C ARG A 206 6.48 -2.22 -16.07
N VAL A 207 6.85 -1.17 -15.33
CA VAL A 207 7.07 -1.20 -13.88
C VAL A 207 5.93 -0.49 -13.19
N ALA A 208 5.36 -1.12 -12.16
CA ALA A 208 4.28 -0.56 -11.37
C ALA A 208 4.62 -0.59 -9.87
N TRP A 209 4.46 0.54 -9.17
CA TRP A 209 4.41 0.61 -7.71
C TRP A 209 2.95 0.51 -7.27
N THR A 210 2.69 -0.36 -6.34
CA THR A 210 1.32 -0.74 -5.96
C THR A 210 0.97 -0.37 -4.53
N GLY A 211 1.91 0.21 -3.77
CA GLY A 211 1.70 0.43 -2.34
C GLY A 211 1.22 -0.85 -1.66
N ASN A 212 0.12 -0.75 -0.92
CA ASN A 212 -0.48 -1.87 -0.21
C ASN A 212 -1.52 -2.65 -1.06
N LEU A 213 -1.85 -2.17 -2.27
CA LEU A 213 -2.83 -2.83 -3.13
C LEU A 213 -2.37 -4.23 -3.55
N ILE A 214 -1.12 -4.38 -3.98
CA ILE A 214 -0.53 -5.69 -4.29
C ILE A 214 0.78 -5.81 -3.52
N GLY A 215 0.88 -6.80 -2.66
CA GLY A 215 2.08 -7.06 -1.88
C GLY A 215 3.16 -7.80 -2.68
N GLY A 216 4.28 -8.05 -2.02
CA GLY A 216 5.42 -8.75 -2.61
C GLY A 216 5.14 -10.18 -3.00
N GLU A 217 6.11 -10.80 -3.67
CA GLU A 217 5.99 -12.17 -4.17
C GLU A 217 5.53 -13.15 -3.07
N GLY A 218 4.51 -13.95 -3.40
CA GLY A 218 3.95 -14.96 -2.51
C GLY A 218 2.93 -14.46 -1.48
N THR A 219 2.69 -13.14 -1.36
CA THR A 219 1.71 -12.60 -0.41
C THR A 219 0.25 -12.83 -0.84
N ILE A 220 -0.67 -12.54 0.06
CA ILE A 220 -2.11 -12.46 -0.18
C ILE A 220 -2.61 -11.05 0.13
N PRO A 221 -3.77 -10.62 -0.40
CA PRO A 221 -4.35 -9.32 -0.05
C PRO A 221 -4.53 -9.16 1.46
N LEU A 222 -4.37 -7.93 1.96
CA LEU A 222 -4.73 -7.57 3.33
C LEU A 222 -5.88 -6.55 3.28
N LEU A 223 -7.05 -6.96 3.76
CA LEU A 223 -8.27 -6.13 3.80
C LEU A 223 -8.25 -5.24 5.06
N ILE A 224 -7.57 -4.10 5.00
CA ILE A 224 -7.57 -3.13 6.13
C ILE A 224 -8.90 -2.39 6.17
N GLU A 225 -9.30 -1.79 5.05
CA GLU A 225 -10.59 -1.12 4.90
C GLU A 225 -11.37 -1.72 3.74
N GLY A 226 -12.68 -1.59 3.77
CA GLY A 226 -13.54 -2.11 2.72
C GLY A 226 -13.69 -3.64 2.70
N GLY A 227 -14.35 -4.13 1.66
CA GLY A 227 -14.73 -5.52 1.53
C GLY A 227 -14.01 -6.26 0.39
N ALA A 228 -13.93 -7.57 0.51
CA ALA A 228 -13.29 -8.44 -0.47
C ALA A 228 -13.86 -8.30 -1.90
N GLY A 229 -15.15 -7.97 -2.04
CA GLY A 229 -15.80 -7.77 -3.35
C GLY A 229 -15.24 -6.56 -4.09
N ALA A 230 -15.17 -5.39 -3.43
CA ALA A 230 -14.59 -4.18 -4.02
C ALA A 230 -13.12 -4.38 -4.37
N TYR A 231 -12.37 -5.04 -3.49
CA TYR A 231 -10.97 -5.36 -3.75
C TYR A 231 -10.80 -6.26 -4.98
N LEU A 232 -11.65 -7.29 -5.12
CA LEU A 232 -11.66 -8.17 -6.29
C LEU A 232 -11.89 -7.39 -7.59
N GLU A 233 -12.88 -6.49 -7.61
CA GLU A 233 -13.17 -5.62 -8.76
C GLU A 233 -11.98 -4.71 -9.11
N THR A 234 -11.35 -4.13 -8.09
CA THR A 234 -10.18 -3.25 -8.25
C THR A 234 -9.00 -4.00 -8.88
N VAL A 235 -8.67 -5.20 -8.36
CA VAL A 235 -7.59 -6.03 -8.92
C VAL A 235 -7.94 -6.51 -10.33
N ALA A 236 -9.20 -6.84 -10.61
CA ALA A 236 -9.62 -7.22 -11.95
C ALA A 236 -9.46 -6.08 -12.96
N LYS A 237 -9.89 -4.85 -12.62
CA LYS A 237 -9.68 -3.66 -13.45
C LYS A 237 -8.19 -3.41 -13.69
N PHE A 238 -7.37 -3.47 -12.65
CA PHE A 238 -5.91 -3.31 -12.76
C PHE A 238 -5.33 -4.32 -13.75
N THR A 239 -5.65 -5.61 -13.58
CA THR A 239 -5.14 -6.70 -14.43
C THR A 239 -5.55 -6.54 -15.90
N HIS A 240 -6.75 -6.01 -16.17
CA HIS A 240 -7.22 -5.81 -17.53
C HIS A 240 -6.68 -4.54 -18.18
N THR A 241 -6.25 -3.56 -17.40
CA THR A 241 -5.83 -2.25 -17.91
C THR A 241 -4.33 -2.16 -18.16
N LEU A 242 -3.51 -2.75 -17.28
CA LEU A 242 -2.07 -2.59 -17.32
C LEU A 242 -1.33 -3.90 -17.60
N GLU A 243 -0.39 -3.82 -18.51
CA GLU A 243 0.54 -4.92 -18.79
C GLU A 243 1.81 -4.74 -17.95
N VAL A 244 1.85 -5.34 -16.76
CA VAL A 244 2.93 -5.16 -15.81
C VAL A 244 3.98 -6.28 -15.91
N GLY A 245 5.23 -5.89 -16.07
CA GLY A 245 6.38 -6.80 -16.01
C GLY A 245 6.89 -6.96 -14.57
N THR A 246 7.15 -5.84 -13.90
CA THR A 246 7.67 -5.79 -12.53
C THR A 246 6.72 -5.01 -11.62
N LEU A 247 6.40 -5.61 -10.47
CA LEU A 247 5.68 -4.97 -9.37
C LEU A 247 6.67 -4.59 -8.26
N VAL A 248 6.62 -3.34 -7.83
CA VAL A 248 7.27 -2.85 -6.62
C VAL A 248 6.19 -2.66 -5.55
N PRO A 249 6.06 -3.59 -4.59
CA PRO A 249 5.08 -3.47 -3.52
C PRO A 249 5.52 -2.43 -2.49
N GLY A 250 4.58 -1.89 -1.74
CA GLY A 250 4.92 -1.10 -0.54
C GLY A 250 5.73 -1.93 0.45
N HIS A 251 5.37 -3.20 0.63
CA HIS A 251 6.04 -4.10 1.56
C HIS A 251 6.45 -5.42 0.88
N GLY A 252 7.63 -5.91 1.22
CA GLY A 252 8.10 -7.21 0.74
C GLY A 252 9.06 -7.10 -0.45
N VAL A 253 9.32 -8.25 -1.07
CA VAL A 253 10.23 -8.35 -2.21
C VAL A 253 9.53 -7.98 -3.51
N LEU A 254 10.31 -7.63 -4.54
CA LEU A 254 9.79 -7.42 -5.89
C LEU A 254 8.98 -8.64 -6.35
N ALA A 255 7.97 -8.36 -7.14
CA ALA A 255 7.13 -9.39 -7.74
C ALA A 255 7.01 -9.19 -9.26
N SER A 256 6.59 -10.22 -9.95
CA SER A 256 6.18 -10.12 -11.34
C SER A 256 4.70 -9.77 -11.45
N GLY A 257 4.26 -9.30 -12.61
CA GLY A 257 2.84 -9.10 -12.90
C GLY A 257 1.97 -10.36 -12.71
N ALA A 258 2.57 -11.56 -12.66
CA ALA A 258 1.87 -12.81 -12.35
C ALA A 258 1.20 -12.83 -10.96
N MET A 259 1.66 -11.97 -10.03
CA MET A 259 1.02 -11.81 -8.72
C MET A 259 -0.46 -11.41 -8.80
N LEU A 260 -0.85 -10.63 -9.82
CA LEU A 260 -2.25 -10.28 -10.06
C LEU A 260 -3.11 -11.54 -10.26
N GLY A 261 -2.58 -12.54 -10.99
CA GLY A 261 -3.21 -13.84 -11.16
C GLY A 261 -3.36 -14.66 -9.87
N ARG A 262 -2.59 -14.37 -8.82
CA ARG A 262 -2.71 -14.99 -7.50
C ARG A 262 -3.80 -14.33 -6.64
N TYR A 263 -3.94 -13.01 -6.74
CA TYR A 263 -4.89 -12.24 -5.93
C TYR A 263 -6.35 -12.51 -6.31
N LEU A 264 -6.66 -12.60 -7.60
CA LEU A 264 -8.03 -12.82 -8.08
C LEU A 264 -8.66 -14.13 -7.58
N PRO A 265 -8.02 -15.32 -7.74
CA PRO A 265 -8.60 -16.56 -7.21
C PRO A 265 -8.68 -16.55 -5.69
N TYR A 266 -7.68 -16.00 -4.97
CA TYR A 266 -7.74 -15.90 -3.52
C TYR A 266 -8.99 -15.14 -3.04
N LEU A 267 -9.22 -13.93 -3.59
CA LEU A 267 -10.38 -13.10 -3.22
C LEU A 267 -11.70 -13.79 -3.57
N SER A 268 -11.78 -14.43 -4.73
CA SER A 268 -12.96 -15.17 -5.15
C SER A 268 -13.25 -16.37 -4.21
N GLU A 269 -12.24 -17.16 -3.88
CA GLU A 269 -12.34 -18.31 -2.97
C GLU A 269 -12.76 -17.86 -1.56
N LEU A 270 -12.16 -16.77 -1.04
CA LEU A 270 -12.51 -16.16 0.24
C LEU A 270 -13.97 -15.75 0.29
N ILE A 271 -14.44 -15.00 -0.72
CA ILE A 271 -15.84 -14.53 -0.82
C ILE A 271 -16.81 -15.72 -0.82
N GLU A 272 -16.55 -16.73 -1.63
CA GLU A 272 -17.41 -17.89 -1.74
C GLU A 272 -17.42 -18.73 -0.46
N ALA A 273 -16.28 -18.93 0.19
CA ALA A 273 -16.19 -19.69 1.43
C ALA A 273 -16.96 -19.00 2.56
N VAL A 274 -16.74 -17.71 2.76
CA VAL A 274 -17.43 -16.92 3.80
C VAL A 274 -18.94 -16.83 3.50
N ARG A 275 -19.33 -16.67 2.22
CA ARG A 275 -20.74 -16.66 1.81
C ARG A 275 -21.44 -17.99 2.16
N ARG A 276 -20.78 -19.13 1.95
CA ARG A 276 -21.32 -20.45 2.37
C ARG A 276 -21.52 -20.52 3.88
N ALA A 277 -20.54 -20.07 4.66
CA ALA A 277 -20.62 -20.05 6.12
C ALA A 277 -21.79 -19.19 6.62
N VAL A 278 -21.94 -17.97 6.09
CA VAL A 278 -23.05 -17.06 6.45
C VAL A 278 -24.41 -17.65 6.07
N ARG A 279 -24.55 -18.26 4.89
CA ARG A 279 -25.80 -18.92 4.46
C ARG A 279 -26.15 -20.14 5.31
N ALA A 280 -25.14 -20.84 5.82
CA ALA A 280 -25.32 -21.96 6.75
C ALA A 280 -25.66 -21.52 8.18
N GLY A 281 -25.75 -20.21 8.45
CA GLY A 281 -26.01 -19.66 9.78
C GLY A 281 -24.85 -19.80 10.77
N GLN A 282 -23.63 -20.08 10.28
CA GLN A 282 -22.45 -20.22 11.12
C GLN A 282 -22.10 -18.88 11.78
N ASN A 283 -21.66 -18.94 13.02
CA ASN A 283 -21.07 -17.78 13.70
C ASN A 283 -19.63 -17.54 13.20
N LEU A 284 -18.99 -16.45 13.67
CA LEU A 284 -17.65 -16.06 13.21
C LEU A 284 -16.59 -17.15 13.48
N GLU A 285 -16.60 -17.77 14.65
CA GLU A 285 -15.62 -18.83 15.01
C GLU A 285 -15.78 -20.06 14.09
N GLU A 286 -17.02 -20.45 13.84
CA GLU A 286 -17.33 -21.54 12.90
C GLU A 286 -16.92 -21.19 11.47
N ALA A 287 -17.17 -19.95 11.03
CA ALA A 287 -16.76 -19.46 9.72
C ALA A 287 -15.23 -19.43 9.57
N LEU A 288 -14.50 -18.97 10.59
CA LEU A 288 -13.04 -18.99 10.63
C LEU A 288 -12.50 -20.43 10.53
N ALA A 289 -13.11 -21.38 11.25
CA ALA A 289 -12.72 -22.79 11.20
C ALA A 289 -13.05 -23.43 9.85
N ALA A 290 -14.17 -23.05 9.22
CA ALA A 290 -14.62 -23.59 7.94
C ALA A 290 -13.90 -23.00 6.72
N THR A 291 -13.11 -21.95 6.91
CA THR A 291 -12.39 -21.23 5.84
C THR A 291 -10.89 -21.26 6.11
N PRO A 292 -10.21 -22.40 5.99
CA PRO A 292 -8.75 -22.47 6.15
C PRO A 292 -8.04 -21.84 4.94
N LEU A 293 -6.83 -21.30 5.18
CA LEU A 293 -5.98 -20.83 4.10
C LEU A 293 -5.59 -21.98 3.17
N GLY A 294 -5.88 -21.85 1.88
CA GLY A 294 -5.55 -22.85 0.87
C GLY A 294 -4.04 -23.12 0.77
N GLN A 295 -3.65 -24.35 0.48
CA GLN A 295 -2.22 -24.75 0.37
C GLN A 295 -1.45 -23.92 -0.65
N ALA A 296 -2.08 -23.48 -1.75
CA ALA A 296 -1.47 -22.60 -2.75
C ALA A 296 -0.93 -21.29 -2.17
N TYR A 297 -1.46 -20.84 -1.04
CA TYR A 297 -1.12 -19.56 -0.40
C TYR A 297 -0.19 -19.71 0.82
N THR A 298 0.17 -20.94 1.18
CA THR A 298 1.08 -21.23 2.30
C THR A 298 2.53 -21.43 1.88
N GLN A 299 2.81 -21.45 0.58
CA GLN A 299 4.18 -21.61 0.06
C GLN A 299 4.85 -20.24 -0.06
N SER A 300 5.99 -20.09 0.63
CA SER A 300 6.87 -18.94 0.46
C SER A 300 7.60 -19.03 -0.89
N SER A 301 7.62 -17.95 -1.63
CA SER A 301 8.46 -17.80 -2.83
C SER A 301 9.97 -17.82 -2.52
N ALA A 302 10.34 -17.58 -1.26
CA ALA A 302 11.74 -17.65 -0.81
C ALA A 302 12.29 -19.08 -0.69
N GLY A 303 11.49 -20.11 -1.06
CA GLY A 303 11.84 -21.53 -0.90
C GLY A 303 11.59 -22.04 0.53
N THR A 304 11.48 -23.36 0.67
CA THR A 304 11.19 -24.03 1.95
C THR A 304 12.33 -23.91 2.97
N ASP A 305 13.55 -23.62 2.51
CA ASP A 305 14.76 -23.58 3.32
C ASP A 305 15.10 -22.17 3.86
N SER A 306 14.28 -21.16 3.54
CA SER A 306 14.45 -19.82 4.08
C SER A 306 14.11 -19.77 5.57
N PRO A 307 14.95 -19.16 6.42
CA PRO A 307 14.63 -18.96 7.84
C PRO A 307 13.36 -18.09 8.04
N PHE A 308 12.93 -17.38 7.01
CA PHE A 308 11.68 -16.58 7.01
C PHE A 308 10.45 -17.39 6.58
N ALA A 309 10.59 -18.61 6.04
CA ALA A 309 9.47 -19.38 5.53
C ALA A 309 8.40 -19.65 6.60
N ALA A 310 8.80 -20.04 7.82
CA ALA A 310 7.88 -20.28 8.92
C ALA A 310 7.15 -19.00 9.38
N GLN A 311 7.87 -17.87 9.45
CA GLN A 311 7.28 -16.57 9.80
C GLN A 311 6.32 -16.10 8.70
N PHE A 312 6.68 -16.29 7.44
CA PHE A 312 5.81 -15.97 6.31
C PHE A 312 4.50 -16.75 6.35
N VAL A 313 4.55 -18.06 6.62
CA VAL A 313 3.36 -18.92 6.72
C VAL A 313 2.47 -18.47 7.89
N ALA A 314 3.06 -18.19 9.05
CA ALA A 314 2.32 -17.68 10.21
C ALA A 314 1.68 -16.32 9.93
N PHE A 315 2.38 -15.42 9.27
CA PHE A 315 1.90 -14.10 8.86
C PHE A 315 0.75 -14.21 7.85
N ALA A 316 0.91 -15.05 6.81
CA ALA A 316 -0.14 -15.30 5.83
C ALA A 316 -1.41 -15.89 6.47
N ALA A 317 -1.25 -16.82 7.42
CA ALA A 317 -2.38 -17.39 8.17
C ALA A 317 -3.10 -16.33 9.03
N GLY A 318 -2.35 -15.43 9.67
CA GLY A 318 -2.90 -14.30 10.43
C GLY A 318 -3.68 -13.34 9.54
N ILE A 319 -3.11 -12.94 8.40
CA ILE A 319 -3.79 -12.11 7.38
C ILE A 319 -5.06 -12.80 6.88
N HIS A 320 -4.99 -14.10 6.60
CA HIS A 320 -6.16 -14.82 6.11
C HIS A 320 -7.30 -14.84 7.13
N ARG A 321 -7.02 -15.09 8.41
CA ARG A 321 -8.03 -15.03 9.49
C ARG A 321 -8.65 -13.63 9.59
N TRP A 322 -7.83 -12.57 9.47
CA TRP A 322 -8.29 -11.20 9.38
C TRP A 322 -9.22 -10.98 8.17
N ASN A 323 -8.83 -11.46 7.00
CA ASN A 323 -9.63 -11.34 5.77
C ASN A 323 -10.97 -12.08 5.87
N VAL A 324 -10.99 -13.27 6.48
CA VAL A 324 -12.23 -14.01 6.75
C VAL A 324 -13.14 -13.20 7.66
N TRP A 325 -12.59 -12.66 8.76
CA TRP A 325 -13.34 -11.81 9.69
C TRP A 325 -13.93 -10.58 9.00
N ARG A 326 -13.13 -9.83 8.27
CA ARG A 326 -13.59 -8.63 7.53
C ARG A 326 -14.68 -8.96 6.52
N THR A 327 -14.50 -10.04 5.76
CA THR A 327 -15.47 -10.48 4.76
C THR A 327 -16.78 -10.94 5.43
N TYR A 328 -16.69 -11.64 6.56
CA TYR A 328 -17.85 -12.08 7.33
C TYR A 328 -18.66 -10.90 7.87
N GLN A 329 -17.98 -9.92 8.50
CA GLN A 329 -18.64 -8.71 9.00
C GLN A 329 -19.36 -7.94 7.89
N GLY A 330 -18.69 -7.71 6.77
CA GLY A 330 -19.30 -7.03 5.62
C GLY A 330 -20.53 -7.76 5.07
N MET A 331 -20.53 -9.11 5.06
CA MET A 331 -21.71 -9.91 4.62
C MET A 331 -22.86 -9.89 5.63
N LYS A 332 -22.59 -9.62 6.90
CA LYS A 332 -23.62 -9.46 7.95
C LYS A 332 -24.18 -8.03 8.00
N GLY A 333 -23.66 -7.11 7.20
CA GLY A 333 -24.04 -5.69 7.21
C GLY A 333 -23.45 -4.91 8.38
N GLU A 334 -22.41 -5.46 9.02
CA GLU A 334 -21.67 -4.75 10.05
C GLU A 334 -20.65 -3.81 9.39
N PRO A 335 -20.28 -2.68 10.05
CA PRO A 335 -19.30 -1.75 9.49
C PRO A 335 -17.97 -2.44 9.19
N THR A 336 -17.47 -2.27 7.96
CA THR A 336 -16.20 -2.87 7.50
C THR A 336 -15.15 -1.81 7.29
#